data_c0f7bdbb79c180dbf63db47635f28539
#
_entry.id   c0f7bdbb79c180dbf63db47635f28539
#
_cell.length_a   1.000
_cell.length_b   1.000
_cell.length_c   1.000
_cell.angle_alpha   90.00
_cell.angle_beta   90.00
_cell.angle_gamma   90.00
#
_symmetry.space_group_name_H-M   'P 1'
#
loop_
_entity.id
_entity.type
_entity.pdbx_description
1 polymer ?
#
loop_
_entity_poly.entity_id
_entity_poly.type
_entity_poly.pdbx_seq_one_letter_code
_entity_poly.pdbx_strand_id
1 'polypeptide(L)'
;MTQTVFERFGAAAPVGRTIAAIILAASAAAAQAEEITMASTTSTEQSGLFSHMLPAFKQATGVDTKVVAVGTGQAIDMARRGDADVLFVHDTAAEEKFVAEGFAAKRFPVMYNDFVLVGPKNDPAGVKGNDIAAALKKIAAGGAPFVSRGDKSGTDAAERRLWTQTGVAEAGQPVPNDKKGSGYKECGCGMGPALNIAASSGAYVLSDRGTWLSFKNRADLAVLVEGDKRLFNQYGVMVVSPAKFPQRNSAGAQKFVEWLISPAGQAAIASYRIGGQQLFFPNANP
;
A
#
# COMPACT_ATOMS: atom_id res chain seq x y z
N MET A 1 -41.47 10.78 104.52
CA MET A 1 -40.77 9.54 104.79
C MET A 1 -40.14 9.04 103.51
N THR A 2 -38.90 8.91 103.63
CA THR A 2 -37.93 8.02 103.07
C THR A 2 -37.42 8.36 101.66
N GLN A 3 -36.17 8.82 101.71
CA GLN A 3 -35.21 9.00 100.71
C GLN A 3 -34.94 7.73 99.89
N THR A 4 -34.54 7.87 98.72
CA THR A 4 -33.30 7.17 98.30
C THR A 4 -32.68 7.86 97.07
N VAL A 5 -31.44 8.22 97.25
CA VAL A 5 -30.46 8.72 96.32
C VAL A 5 -30.02 7.55 95.42
N PHE A 6 -29.86 7.79 94.11
CA PHE A 6 -28.98 6.95 93.32
C PHE A 6 -28.16 7.81 92.33
N GLU A 7 -26.92 7.51 92.37
CA GLU A 7 -25.80 8.18 91.82
C GLU A 7 -25.76 8.16 90.25
N ARG A 8 -25.18 9.20 89.76
CA ARG A 8 -24.74 9.31 88.35
C ARG A 8 -23.47 8.51 88.10
N PHE A 9 -23.53 7.61 87.17
CA PHE A 9 -22.32 7.12 86.49
C PHE A 9 -22.30 7.65 85.09
N GLY A 10 -21.23 8.41 84.79
CA GLY A 10 -20.96 8.90 83.51
C GLY A 10 -20.45 7.78 82.62
N ALA A 11 -21.03 7.65 81.44
CA ALA A 11 -20.53 6.79 80.40
C ALA A 11 -19.78 7.65 79.35
N ALA A 12 -18.53 7.41 79.27
CA ALA A 12 -17.70 8.01 78.26
C ALA A 12 -18.11 7.53 76.83
N ALA A 13 -18.29 8.48 75.91
CA ALA A 13 -18.53 8.20 74.52
C ALA A 13 -17.24 7.66 73.87
N PRO A 14 -17.33 6.59 73.06
CA PRO A 14 -16.19 6.16 72.25
C PRO A 14 -16.03 7.08 71.04
N VAL A 15 -14.81 7.64 70.91
CA VAL A 15 -14.37 8.37 69.76
C VAL A 15 -14.33 7.42 68.57
N GLY A 16 -15.34 7.51 67.70
CA GLY A 16 -15.40 6.79 66.44
C GLY A 16 -14.30 7.29 65.52
N ARG A 17 -13.29 6.50 65.31
CA ARG A 17 -12.32 6.68 64.20
C ARG A 17 -13.06 6.45 62.89
N THR A 18 -13.47 7.55 62.23
CA THR A 18 -13.93 7.53 60.85
C THR A 18 -12.73 7.26 59.96
N ILE A 19 -12.53 6.00 59.57
CA ILE A 19 -11.57 5.63 58.51
C ILE A 19 -12.25 6.05 57.21
N ALA A 20 -11.84 7.21 56.67
CA ALA A 20 -12.17 7.58 55.30
C ALA A 20 -11.41 6.64 54.40
N ALA A 21 -12.09 5.61 53.90
CA ALA A 21 -11.61 4.79 52.80
C ALA A 21 -11.65 5.66 51.53
N ILE A 22 -10.50 6.24 51.17
CA ILE A 22 -10.27 6.85 49.87
C ILE A 22 -10.21 5.69 48.88
N ILE A 23 -11.34 5.36 48.27
CA ILE A 23 -11.38 4.48 47.11
C ILE A 23 -10.75 5.26 45.96
N LEU A 24 -9.46 5.00 45.73
CA LEU A 24 -8.76 5.41 44.54
C LEU A 24 -9.35 4.61 43.38
N ALA A 25 -10.44 5.09 42.78
CA ALA A 25 -10.95 4.59 41.53
C ALA A 25 -9.88 4.92 40.45
N ALA A 26 -8.94 4.02 40.30
CA ALA A 26 -8.09 3.99 39.13
C ALA A 26 -9.02 3.74 37.95
N SER A 27 -9.51 4.82 37.33
CA SER A 27 -10.11 4.77 36.02
C SER A 27 -9.03 4.27 35.08
N ALA A 28 -8.95 2.96 34.89
CA ALA A 28 -8.33 2.40 33.71
C ALA A 28 -9.17 2.89 32.52
N ALA A 29 -8.87 4.09 32.04
CA ALA A 29 -9.29 4.49 30.70
C ALA A 29 -8.73 3.38 29.82
N ALA A 30 -9.58 2.48 29.34
CA ALA A 30 -9.23 1.60 28.27
C ALA A 30 -8.75 2.51 27.15
N ALA A 31 -7.44 2.61 26.96
CA ALA A 31 -6.86 3.35 25.88
C ALA A 31 -7.43 2.72 24.61
N GLN A 32 -8.42 3.38 24.04
CA GLN A 32 -8.97 2.95 22.76
C GLN A 32 -7.80 2.94 21.81
N ALA A 33 -7.51 1.76 21.24
CA ALA A 33 -6.35 1.63 20.35
C ALA A 33 -6.47 2.72 19.28
N GLU A 34 -5.45 3.56 19.20
CA GLU A 34 -5.39 4.62 18.19
C GLU A 34 -5.40 3.95 16.82
N GLU A 35 -6.33 4.34 15.96
CA GLU A 35 -6.48 3.77 14.61
C GLU A 35 -6.27 4.84 13.54
N ILE A 36 -5.62 4.45 12.45
CA ILE A 36 -5.49 5.24 11.23
C ILE A 36 -6.12 4.49 10.05
N THR A 37 -6.70 5.23 9.11
CA THR A 37 -7.14 4.72 7.82
C THR A 37 -6.07 4.99 6.76
N MET A 38 -5.55 3.94 6.14
CA MET A 38 -4.57 4.01 5.07
C MET A 38 -5.23 3.68 3.73
N ALA A 39 -5.28 4.64 2.81
CA ALA A 39 -5.64 4.39 1.42
C ALA A 39 -4.42 3.84 0.67
N SER A 40 -4.58 2.69 0.02
CA SER A 40 -3.52 2.03 -0.72
C SER A 40 -4.05 1.27 -1.94
N THR A 41 -3.18 0.47 -2.57
CA THR A 41 -3.54 -0.24 -3.80
C THR A 41 -3.84 -1.71 -3.55
N THR A 42 -4.78 -2.25 -4.33
CA THR A 42 -5.12 -3.67 -4.31
C THR A 42 -3.90 -4.56 -4.56
N SER A 43 -2.98 -4.15 -5.44
CA SER A 43 -1.77 -4.92 -5.72
C SER A 43 -0.83 -4.97 -4.52
N THR A 44 -0.69 -3.89 -3.74
CA THR A 44 0.12 -3.86 -2.53
C THR A 44 -0.50 -4.74 -1.44
N GLU A 45 -1.82 -4.66 -1.24
CA GLU A 45 -2.54 -5.51 -0.28
C GLU A 45 -2.40 -7.00 -0.64
N GLN A 46 -2.67 -7.34 -1.90
CA GLN A 46 -2.60 -8.72 -2.38
C GLN A 46 -1.18 -9.29 -2.40
N SER A 47 -0.15 -8.45 -2.40
CA SER A 47 1.23 -8.92 -2.24
C SER A 47 1.50 -9.56 -0.87
N GLY A 48 0.68 -9.26 0.14
CA GLY A 48 0.85 -9.73 1.52
C GLY A 48 1.78 -8.85 2.37
N LEU A 49 2.36 -7.78 1.83
CA LEU A 49 3.29 -6.91 2.56
C LEU A 49 2.66 -6.33 3.82
N PHE A 50 1.41 -5.84 3.74
CA PHE A 50 0.75 -5.22 4.90
C PHE A 50 0.53 -6.21 6.03
N SER A 51 0.09 -7.43 5.72
CA SER A 51 -0.06 -8.50 6.72
C SER A 51 1.26 -8.86 7.40
N HIS A 52 2.40 -8.66 6.72
CA HIS A 52 3.73 -8.89 7.27
C HIS A 52 4.20 -7.73 8.15
N MET A 53 4.04 -6.48 7.70
CA MET A 53 4.67 -5.32 8.36
C MET A 53 3.80 -4.62 9.41
N LEU A 54 2.46 -4.56 9.24
CA LEU A 54 1.58 -3.80 10.13
C LEU A 54 1.52 -4.33 11.58
N PRO A 55 1.65 -5.64 11.86
CA PRO A 55 1.77 -6.13 13.23
C PRO A 55 2.99 -5.55 13.97
N ALA A 56 4.13 -5.39 13.29
CA ALA A 56 5.34 -4.79 13.88
C ALA A 56 5.15 -3.29 14.15
N PHE A 57 4.48 -2.57 13.25
CA PHE A 57 4.09 -1.17 13.48
C PHE A 57 3.19 -1.02 14.70
N LYS A 58 2.12 -1.82 14.78
CA LYS A 58 1.19 -1.82 15.91
C LYS A 58 1.90 -2.12 17.23
N GLN A 59 2.80 -3.11 17.23
CA GLN A 59 3.61 -3.43 18.42
C GLN A 59 4.51 -2.29 18.85
N ALA A 60 5.12 -1.57 17.90
CA ALA A 60 6.05 -0.48 18.17
C ALA A 60 5.35 0.81 18.65
N THR A 61 4.14 1.08 18.21
CA THR A 61 3.49 2.39 18.37
C THR A 61 2.15 2.37 19.10
N GLY A 62 1.52 1.20 19.24
CA GLY A 62 0.15 1.05 19.73
C GLY A 62 -0.93 1.48 18.75
N VAL A 63 -0.58 1.96 17.55
CA VAL A 63 -1.52 2.42 16.52
C VAL A 63 -1.93 1.27 15.63
N ASP A 64 -3.22 1.10 15.42
CA ASP A 64 -3.77 0.15 14.46
C ASP A 64 -3.91 0.78 13.08
N THR A 65 -3.93 -0.02 12.03
CA THR A 65 -4.04 0.47 10.65
C THR A 65 -5.16 -0.25 9.92
N LYS A 66 -6.20 0.50 9.57
CA LYS A 66 -7.26 0.03 8.66
C LYS A 66 -6.83 0.30 7.22
N VAL A 67 -6.54 -0.75 6.47
CA VAL A 67 -6.18 -0.64 5.05
C VAL A 67 -7.43 -0.60 4.19
N VAL A 68 -7.51 0.38 3.28
CA VAL A 68 -8.51 0.44 2.23
C VAL A 68 -7.77 0.33 0.90
N ALA A 69 -7.81 -0.87 0.31
CA ALA A 69 -7.09 -1.23 -0.90
C ALA A 69 -8.00 -1.12 -2.13
N VAL A 70 -7.67 -0.17 -3.02
CA VAL A 70 -8.42 0.13 -4.25
C VAL A 70 -7.46 0.40 -5.41
N GLY A 71 -7.94 0.87 -6.55
CA GLY A 71 -7.05 1.36 -7.62
C GLY A 71 -6.29 2.63 -7.21
N THR A 72 -5.09 2.87 -7.77
CA THR A 72 -4.24 4.04 -7.41
C THR A 72 -5.00 5.36 -7.47
N GLY A 73 -5.74 5.62 -8.56
CA GLY A 73 -6.55 6.83 -8.71
C GLY A 73 -7.62 6.96 -7.64
N GLN A 74 -8.31 5.86 -7.31
CA GLN A 74 -9.33 5.83 -6.27
C GLN A 74 -8.73 6.07 -4.87
N ALA A 75 -7.55 5.50 -4.57
CA ALA A 75 -6.85 5.74 -3.31
C ALA A 75 -6.47 7.22 -3.15
N ILE A 76 -5.96 7.84 -4.22
CA ILE A 76 -5.65 9.28 -4.25
C ILE A 76 -6.91 10.11 -4.08
N ASP A 77 -8.01 9.75 -4.73
CA ASP A 77 -9.29 10.47 -4.61
C ASP A 77 -9.90 10.34 -3.21
N MET A 78 -9.76 9.18 -2.55
CA MET A 78 -10.12 9.02 -1.13
C MET A 78 -9.33 9.99 -0.25
N ALA A 79 -8.01 10.05 -0.42
CA ALA A 79 -7.15 10.96 0.32
C ALA A 79 -7.50 12.44 0.03
N ARG A 80 -7.85 12.79 -1.21
CA ARG A 80 -8.32 14.15 -1.59
C ARG A 80 -9.62 14.56 -0.94
N ARG A 81 -10.53 13.63 -0.68
CA ARG A 81 -11.78 13.89 0.06
C ARG A 81 -11.58 13.89 1.57
N GLY A 82 -10.38 13.53 2.05
CA GLY A 82 -10.12 13.36 3.47
C GLY A 82 -10.74 12.09 4.05
N ASP A 83 -10.92 11.03 3.27
CA ASP A 83 -11.44 9.73 3.71
C ASP A 83 -10.32 8.81 4.26
N ALA A 84 -9.07 9.26 4.23
CA ALA A 84 -7.91 8.55 4.74
C ALA A 84 -6.98 9.49 5.54
N ASP A 85 -6.19 8.91 6.45
CA ASP A 85 -5.16 9.60 7.23
C ASP A 85 -3.79 9.51 6.54
N VAL A 86 -3.56 8.40 5.83
CA VAL A 86 -2.33 8.09 5.10
C VAL A 86 -2.67 7.67 3.68
N LEU A 87 -1.88 8.15 2.72
CA LEU A 87 -1.86 7.64 1.35
C LEU A 87 -0.54 6.89 1.12
N PHE A 88 -0.63 5.60 0.74
CA PHE A 88 0.51 4.74 0.47
C PHE A 88 0.33 4.04 -0.88
N VAL A 89 0.94 4.59 -1.92
CA VAL A 89 0.76 4.17 -3.31
C VAL A 89 2.10 4.14 -4.07
N HIS A 90 2.08 3.91 -5.38
CA HIS A 90 3.28 3.75 -6.20
C HIS A 90 3.14 4.37 -7.60
N ASP A 91 2.65 5.60 -7.66
CA ASP A 91 2.65 6.44 -8.87
C ASP A 91 3.27 7.80 -8.55
N THR A 92 4.58 7.90 -8.69
CA THR A 92 5.37 9.09 -8.30
C THR A 92 4.78 10.37 -8.88
N ALA A 93 4.39 10.38 -10.16
CA ALA A 93 3.84 11.59 -10.79
C ALA A 93 2.51 12.03 -10.18
N ALA A 94 1.61 11.07 -9.90
CA ALA A 94 0.34 11.35 -9.25
C ALA A 94 0.52 11.76 -7.78
N GLU A 95 1.50 11.18 -7.08
CA GLU A 95 1.87 11.52 -5.70
C GLU A 95 2.46 12.93 -5.60
N GLU A 96 3.35 13.30 -6.50
CA GLU A 96 3.93 14.64 -6.58
C GLU A 96 2.85 15.71 -6.88
N LYS A 97 1.92 15.38 -7.77
CA LYS A 97 0.75 16.24 -8.03
C LYS A 97 -0.13 16.41 -6.78
N PHE A 98 -0.37 15.32 -6.03
CA PHE A 98 -1.14 15.37 -4.78
C PHE A 98 -0.49 16.30 -3.75
N VAL A 99 0.85 16.28 -3.63
CA VAL A 99 1.62 17.20 -2.79
C VAL A 99 1.54 18.64 -3.31
N ALA A 100 1.74 18.86 -4.60
CA ALA A 100 1.68 20.19 -5.22
C ALA A 100 0.30 20.86 -5.05
N GLU A 101 -0.77 20.07 -5.03
CA GLU A 101 -2.14 20.53 -4.75
C GLU A 101 -2.41 20.80 -3.26
N GLY A 102 -1.42 20.58 -2.39
CA GLY A 102 -1.48 20.84 -0.94
C GLY A 102 -2.28 19.80 -0.15
N PHE A 103 -2.53 18.62 -0.69
CA PHE A 103 -3.20 17.52 0.03
C PHE A 103 -2.27 16.73 0.95
N ALA A 104 -0.96 16.90 0.81
CA ALA A 104 0.07 16.47 1.74
C ALA A 104 1.21 17.50 1.75
N ALA A 105 1.95 17.57 2.86
CA ALA A 105 3.10 18.47 2.96
C ALA A 105 4.32 17.94 2.21
N LYS A 106 4.51 16.62 2.21
CA LYS A 106 5.70 15.96 1.65
C LYS A 106 5.37 14.52 1.25
N ARG A 107 6.03 14.06 0.20
CA ARG A 107 6.13 12.67 -0.21
C ARG A 107 7.41 12.06 0.37
N PHE A 108 7.30 10.85 0.94
CA PHE A 108 8.45 10.09 1.41
C PHE A 108 8.60 8.83 0.53
N PRO A 109 9.73 8.65 -0.17
CA PRO A 109 10.05 7.37 -0.79
C PRO A 109 10.31 6.34 0.32
N VAL A 110 9.81 5.12 0.17
CA VAL A 110 9.92 4.11 1.24
C VAL A 110 10.51 2.78 0.77
N MET A 111 10.20 2.39 -0.44
CA MET A 111 10.65 1.14 -1.05
C MET A 111 10.40 1.16 -2.55
N TYR A 112 11.00 0.22 -3.26
CA TYR A 112 10.61 -0.08 -4.63
C TYR A 112 10.44 -1.58 -4.84
N ASN A 113 9.64 -1.95 -5.82
CA ASN A 113 9.69 -3.23 -6.52
C ASN A 113 9.86 -2.94 -8.01
N ASP A 114 9.74 -3.94 -8.85
CA ASP A 114 9.81 -3.74 -10.29
C ASP A 114 8.61 -4.37 -10.99
N PHE A 115 8.38 -3.89 -12.20
CA PHE A 115 7.57 -4.58 -13.17
C PHE A 115 8.45 -5.54 -13.98
N VAL A 116 7.82 -6.56 -14.53
CA VAL A 116 8.42 -7.53 -15.44
C VAL A 116 7.52 -7.70 -16.66
N LEU A 117 8.13 -7.90 -17.82
CA LEU A 117 7.40 -8.35 -19.00
C LEU A 117 7.37 -9.87 -18.98
N VAL A 118 6.16 -10.40 -18.86
CA VAL A 118 5.89 -11.84 -18.88
C VAL A 118 5.36 -12.21 -20.25
N GLY A 119 5.70 -13.38 -20.73
CA GLY A 119 5.22 -13.89 -22.01
C GLY A 119 5.54 -15.37 -22.19
N PRO A 120 5.19 -15.97 -23.35
CA PRO A 120 5.46 -17.38 -23.64
C PRO A 120 6.95 -17.71 -23.60
N LYS A 121 7.33 -18.81 -22.99
CA LYS A 121 8.74 -19.25 -22.84
C LYS A 121 9.50 -19.35 -24.16
N ASN A 122 8.80 -19.71 -25.25
CA ASN A 122 9.37 -19.80 -26.58
C ASN A 122 9.62 -18.44 -27.25
N ASP A 123 9.14 -17.35 -26.63
CA ASP A 123 9.37 -15.96 -27.02
C ASP A 123 9.24 -15.69 -28.53
N PRO A 124 8.08 -15.88 -29.14
CA PRO A 124 7.91 -15.77 -30.59
C PRO A 124 8.22 -14.36 -31.14
N ALA A 125 8.13 -13.32 -30.32
CA ALA A 125 8.49 -11.93 -30.71
C ALA A 125 9.99 -11.62 -30.47
N GLY A 126 10.76 -12.51 -29.86
CA GLY A 126 12.20 -12.32 -29.62
C GLY A 126 12.51 -11.15 -28.69
N VAL A 127 11.73 -11.01 -27.60
CA VAL A 127 11.80 -9.84 -26.70
C VAL A 127 12.72 -10.02 -25.51
N LYS A 128 13.17 -11.26 -25.24
CA LYS A 128 13.97 -11.56 -24.07
C LYS A 128 15.19 -10.65 -23.94
N GLY A 129 15.35 -10.05 -22.76
CA GLY A 129 16.47 -9.12 -22.50
C GLY A 129 16.19 -8.16 -21.34
N ASN A 130 16.77 -6.98 -21.42
CA ASN A 130 16.70 -5.93 -20.41
C ASN A 130 16.33 -4.53 -20.96
N ASP A 131 15.73 -4.48 -22.15
CA ASP A 131 15.23 -3.24 -22.76
C ASP A 131 13.73 -3.39 -23.03
N ILE A 132 12.91 -2.84 -22.13
CA ILE A 132 11.46 -2.92 -22.23
C ILE A 132 10.90 -2.16 -23.43
N ALA A 133 11.50 -1.02 -23.82
CA ALA A 133 11.02 -0.26 -24.97
C ALA A 133 11.30 -0.99 -26.29
N ALA A 134 12.47 -1.59 -26.43
CA ALA A 134 12.78 -2.44 -27.59
C ALA A 134 11.85 -3.66 -27.65
N ALA A 135 11.56 -4.29 -26.51
CA ALA A 135 10.65 -5.41 -26.41
C ALA A 135 9.22 -5.04 -26.86
N LEU A 136 8.67 -3.95 -26.35
CA LEU A 136 7.34 -3.47 -26.72
C LEU A 136 7.25 -3.09 -28.21
N LYS A 137 8.30 -2.47 -28.77
CA LYS A 137 8.38 -2.19 -30.24
C LYS A 137 8.29 -3.48 -31.06
N LYS A 138 9.01 -4.54 -30.67
CA LYS A 138 8.96 -5.84 -31.35
C LYS A 138 7.56 -6.48 -31.26
N ILE A 139 6.93 -6.45 -30.08
CA ILE A 139 5.56 -6.94 -29.89
C ILE A 139 4.60 -6.20 -30.83
N ALA A 140 4.67 -4.88 -30.87
CA ALA A 140 3.80 -4.07 -31.73
C ALA A 140 4.05 -4.34 -33.22
N ALA A 141 5.32 -4.37 -33.65
CA ALA A 141 5.68 -4.59 -35.05
C ALA A 141 5.30 -5.99 -35.55
N GLY A 142 5.42 -7.01 -34.69
CA GLY A 142 5.04 -8.38 -35.02
C GLY A 142 3.56 -8.71 -34.83
N GLY A 143 2.75 -7.78 -34.33
CA GLY A 143 1.34 -8.05 -34.01
C GLY A 143 1.14 -9.15 -32.98
N ALA A 144 2.15 -9.37 -32.11
CA ALA A 144 2.10 -10.42 -31.11
C ALA A 144 1.01 -10.13 -30.03
N PRO A 145 0.30 -11.15 -29.53
CA PRO A 145 -0.77 -10.95 -28.57
C PRO A 145 -0.21 -10.33 -27.28
N PHE A 146 -0.87 -9.25 -26.83
CA PHE A 146 -0.53 -8.54 -25.59
C PHE A 146 -1.81 -8.27 -24.78
N VAL A 147 -1.78 -8.59 -23.49
CA VAL A 147 -2.88 -8.31 -22.56
C VAL A 147 -2.51 -7.10 -21.72
N SER A 148 -3.30 -6.04 -21.85
CA SER A 148 -3.28 -4.88 -20.97
C SER A 148 -4.33 -5.00 -19.89
N ARG A 149 -4.05 -4.49 -18.71
CA ARG A 149 -5.06 -4.39 -17.66
C ARG A 149 -6.20 -3.45 -18.04
N GLY A 150 -5.90 -2.26 -18.56
CA GLY A 150 -6.91 -1.28 -18.96
C GLY A 150 -7.85 -0.82 -17.84
N ASP A 151 -7.43 -0.94 -16.57
CA ASP A 151 -8.24 -0.77 -15.36
C ASP A 151 -7.90 0.49 -14.55
N LYS A 152 -7.10 1.39 -15.11
CA LYS A 152 -6.61 2.62 -14.46
C LYS A 152 -5.80 2.37 -13.17
N SER A 153 -5.20 1.19 -13.03
CA SER A 153 -4.28 0.87 -11.93
C SER A 153 -2.90 1.48 -12.16
N GLY A 154 -2.03 1.42 -11.14
CA GLY A 154 -0.63 1.81 -11.27
C GLY A 154 0.12 1.00 -12.32
N THR A 155 -0.18 -0.28 -12.49
CA THR A 155 0.40 -1.13 -13.56
C THR A 155 -0.07 -0.67 -14.94
N ASP A 156 -1.37 -0.36 -15.12
CA ASP A 156 -1.91 0.20 -16.36
C ASP A 156 -1.26 1.55 -16.70
N ALA A 157 -1.13 2.43 -15.71
CA ALA A 157 -0.46 3.72 -15.89
C ALA A 157 1.02 3.55 -16.28
N ALA A 158 1.75 2.61 -15.66
CA ALA A 158 3.13 2.29 -16.01
C ALA A 158 3.23 1.73 -17.44
N GLU A 159 2.36 0.81 -17.81
CA GLU A 159 2.29 0.22 -19.16
C GLU A 159 2.08 1.32 -20.21
N ARG A 160 1.12 2.21 -20.01
CA ARG A 160 0.83 3.32 -20.94
C ARG A 160 2.05 4.25 -21.12
N ARG A 161 2.74 4.56 -20.03
CA ARG A 161 4.02 5.35 -20.10
C ARG A 161 5.08 4.63 -20.94
N LEU A 162 5.22 3.32 -20.76
CA LEU A 162 6.17 2.52 -21.54
C LEU A 162 5.80 2.49 -23.02
N TRP A 163 4.53 2.29 -23.37
CA TRP A 163 4.06 2.34 -24.75
C TRP A 163 4.28 3.71 -25.39
N THR A 164 4.07 4.81 -24.64
CA THR A 164 4.36 6.17 -25.11
C THR A 164 5.85 6.35 -25.46
N GLN A 165 6.76 5.83 -24.64
CA GLN A 165 8.20 5.88 -24.91
C GLN A 165 8.62 5.12 -26.17
N THR A 166 7.83 4.18 -26.63
CA THR A 166 8.07 3.48 -27.89
C THR A 166 7.64 4.28 -29.13
N GLY A 167 6.85 5.32 -28.95
CA GLY A 167 6.18 6.03 -30.06
C GLY A 167 5.00 5.27 -30.67
N VAL A 168 4.61 4.13 -30.12
CA VAL A 168 3.42 3.35 -30.56
C VAL A 168 2.14 3.97 -30.06
N ALA A 169 2.17 4.61 -28.88
CA ALA A 169 1.04 5.33 -28.29
C ALA A 169 1.39 6.81 -28.08
N GLU A 170 0.36 7.67 -28.09
CA GLU A 170 0.47 9.06 -27.67
C GLU A 170 0.39 9.19 -26.14
N ALA A 171 1.00 10.26 -25.59
CA ALA A 171 1.00 10.49 -24.16
C ALA A 171 -0.45 10.59 -23.60
N GLY A 172 -0.72 9.81 -22.57
CA GLY A 172 -2.04 9.81 -21.90
C GLY A 172 -3.17 9.12 -22.67
N GLN A 173 -2.90 8.63 -23.87
CA GLN A 173 -3.88 7.89 -24.68
C GLN A 173 -3.69 6.38 -24.56
N PRO A 174 -4.75 5.58 -24.71
CA PRO A 174 -4.61 4.14 -24.87
C PRO A 174 -3.83 3.82 -26.14
N VAL A 175 -3.16 2.68 -26.15
CA VAL A 175 -2.47 2.20 -27.36
C VAL A 175 -3.49 2.04 -28.49
N PRO A 176 -3.41 2.77 -29.63
CA PRO A 176 -4.40 2.69 -30.69
C PRO A 176 -4.53 1.29 -31.28
N ASN A 177 -5.74 0.82 -31.56
CA ASN A 177 -5.98 -0.53 -32.08
C ASN A 177 -5.32 -0.76 -33.45
N ASP A 178 -5.30 0.26 -34.30
CA ASP A 178 -4.67 0.26 -35.63
C ASP A 178 -3.13 0.19 -35.59
N LYS A 179 -2.52 0.68 -34.48
CA LYS A 179 -1.07 0.63 -34.23
C LYS A 179 -0.63 -0.51 -33.34
N LYS A 180 -1.58 -1.22 -32.75
CA LYS A 180 -1.35 -2.35 -31.85
C LYS A 180 -1.04 -3.65 -32.57
N GLY A 181 -1.32 -3.72 -33.88
CA GLY A 181 -1.60 -5.01 -34.52
C GLY A 181 -2.85 -5.66 -33.92
N SER A 182 -3.28 -6.77 -34.47
CA SER A 182 -4.48 -7.47 -34.00
C SER A 182 -4.35 -8.10 -32.60
N GLY A 183 -3.19 -7.99 -31.97
CA GLY A 183 -2.85 -8.69 -30.71
C GLY A 183 -3.12 -7.95 -29.41
N TYR A 184 -3.16 -6.62 -29.40
CA TYR A 184 -3.34 -5.87 -28.13
C TYR A 184 -4.79 -5.88 -27.65
N LYS A 185 -4.99 -6.29 -26.39
CA LYS A 185 -6.33 -6.38 -25.77
C LYS A 185 -6.32 -5.83 -24.35
N GLU A 186 -7.19 -4.87 -24.08
CA GLU A 186 -7.48 -4.39 -22.72
C GLU A 186 -8.54 -5.30 -22.11
N CYS A 187 -8.25 -5.88 -20.93
CA CYS A 187 -9.22 -6.75 -20.26
C CYS A 187 -10.14 -6.01 -19.27
N GLY A 188 -9.82 -4.79 -18.89
CA GLY A 188 -10.53 -4.07 -17.84
C GLY A 188 -10.46 -4.79 -16.48
N CYS A 189 -9.36 -5.49 -16.20
CA CYS A 189 -9.30 -6.46 -15.11
C CYS A 189 -8.03 -6.33 -14.25
N GLY A 190 -8.05 -6.92 -13.05
CA GLY A 190 -6.89 -6.96 -12.15
C GLY A 190 -5.75 -7.83 -12.66
N MET A 191 -4.58 -7.77 -11.98
CA MET A 191 -3.36 -8.44 -12.46
C MET A 191 -3.49 -9.96 -12.55
N GLY A 192 -4.12 -10.60 -11.56
CA GLY A 192 -4.33 -12.06 -11.58
C GLY A 192 -5.15 -12.55 -12.78
N PRO A 193 -6.35 -11.99 -13.05
CA PRO A 193 -7.10 -12.24 -14.27
C PRO A 193 -6.32 -11.94 -15.56
N ALA A 194 -5.55 -10.84 -15.63
CA ALA A 194 -4.74 -10.51 -16.80
C ALA A 194 -3.68 -11.60 -17.07
N LEU A 195 -2.99 -12.08 -16.02
CA LEU A 195 -2.05 -13.20 -16.11
C LEU A 195 -2.72 -14.51 -16.55
N ASN A 196 -3.95 -14.81 -16.08
CA ASN A 196 -4.70 -15.97 -16.53
C ASN A 196 -5.04 -15.89 -18.03
N ILE A 197 -5.45 -14.71 -18.50
CA ILE A 197 -5.72 -14.50 -19.93
C ILE A 197 -4.43 -14.67 -20.75
N ALA A 198 -3.31 -14.09 -20.28
CA ALA A 198 -2.02 -14.24 -20.95
C ALA A 198 -1.58 -15.71 -21.00
N ALA A 199 -1.76 -16.46 -19.89
CA ALA A 199 -1.41 -17.90 -19.81
C ALA A 199 -2.23 -18.75 -20.79
N SER A 200 -3.53 -18.46 -20.94
CA SER A 200 -4.43 -19.21 -21.84
C SER A 200 -4.27 -18.84 -23.31
N SER A 201 -3.83 -17.62 -23.63
CA SER A 201 -3.73 -17.12 -25.01
C SER A 201 -2.30 -17.04 -25.54
N GLY A 202 -1.28 -17.40 -24.75
CA GLY A 202 0.12 -17.25 -25.13
C GLY A 202 0.52 -15.79 -25.35
N ALA A 203 -0.08 -14.85 -24.60
CA ALA A 203 0.14 -13.43 -24.78
C ALA A 203 1.25 -12.89 -23.86
N TYR A 204 1.80 -11.74 -24.25
CA TYR A 204 2.66 -10.92 -23.40
C TYR A 204 1.80 -10.08 -22.45
N VAL A 205 2.33 -9.77 -21.28
CA VAL A 205 1.65 -8.96 -20.27
C VAL A 205 2.68 -8.27 -19.36
N LEU A 206 2.47 -7.01 -19.02
CA LEU A 206 3.25 -6.34 -17.97
C LEU A 206 2.66 -6.70 -16.60
N SER A 207 3.50 -7.18 -15.69
CA SER A 207 3.09 -7.53 -14.33
C SER A 207 4.02 -6.89 -13.31
N ASP A 208 3.51 -6.52 -12.14
CA ASP A 208 4.38 -6.36 -10.98
C ASP A 208 4.98 -7.71 -10.59
N ARG A 209 6.25 -7.70 -10.15
CA ARG A 209 6.98 -8.93 -9.79
C ARG A 209 6.28 -9.69 -8.66
N GLY A 210 5.65 -8.99 -7.71
CA GLY A 210 5.01 -9.62 -6.57
C GLY A 210 3.84 -10.48 -6.97
N THR A 211 2.95 -9.96 -7.79
CA THR A 211 1.84 -10.74 -8.33
C THR A 211 2.35 -11.90 -9.17
N TRP A 212 3.37 -11.68 -10.03
CA TRP A 212 3.99 -12.77 -10.79
C TRP A 212 4.56 -13.88 -9.91
N LEU A 213 5.28 -13.55 -8.84
CA LEU A 213 5.85 -14.53 -7.92
C LEU A 213 4.78 -15.35 -7.20
N SER A 214 3.67 -14.72 -6.82
CA SER A 214 2.55 -15.37 -6.15
C SER A 214 1.64 -16.13 -7.11
N PHE A 215 1.71 -15.85 -8.41
CA PHE A 215 0.84 -16.45 -9.43
C PHE A 215 1.19 -17.91 -9.67
N LYS A 216 0.20 -18.81 -9.50
CA LYS A 216 0.40 -20.27 -9.59
C LYS A 216 0.15 -20.84 -10.98
N ASN A 217 -0.82 -20.28 -11.72
CA ASN A 217 -1.28 -20.81 -13.00
C ASN A 217 -0.43 -20.28 -14.18
N ARG A 218 0.89 -20.45 -14.10
CA ARG A 218 1.85 -19.87 -15.05
C ARG A 218 1.81 -20.49 -16.44
N ALA A 219 1.34 -21.74 -16.56
CA ALA A 219 1.43 -22.52 -17.80
C ALA A 219 2.84 -22.39 -18.45
N ASP A 220 2.90 -21.98 -19.71
CA ASP A 220 4.15 -21.74 -20.43
C ASP A 220 4.67 -20.30 -20.36
N LEU A 221 4.17 -19.48 -19.42
CA LEU A 221 4.67 -18.13 -19.23
C LEU A 221 5.99 -18.11 -18.44
N ALA A 222 6.85 -17.15 -18.80
CA ALA A 222 8.09 -16.83 -18.08
C ALA A 222 8.33 -15.32 -18.09
N VAL A 223 9.20 -14.85 -17.19
CA VAL A 223 9.76 -13.50 -17.28
C VAL A 223 10.68 -13.42 -18.47
N LEU A 224 10.44 -12.48 -19.37
CA LEU A 224 11.22 -12.27 -20.58
C LEU A 224 12.03 -10.97 -20.54
N VAL A 225 11.51 -9.92 -19.90
CA VAL A 225 12.26 -8.67 -19.71
C VAL A 225 12.18 -8.24 -18.25
N GLU A 226 13.35 -7.99 -17.69
CA GLU A 226 13.54 -7.47 -16.32
C GLU A 226 14.83 -6.63 -16.23
N GLY A 227 15.02 -5.92 -15.11
CA GLY A 227 16.24 -5.16 -14.82
C GLY A 227 16.37 -3.82 -15.57
N ASP A 228 15.40 -3.43 -16.38
CA ASP A 228 15.33 -2.10 -16.99
C ASP A 228 14.93 -1.06 -15.94
N LYS A 229 15.67 0.06 -15.87
CA LYS A 229 15.36 1.15 -14.92
C LYS A 229 13.95 1.73 -15.11
N ARG A 230 13.38 1.66 -16.31
CA ARG A 230 12.02 2.09 -16.64
C ARG A 230 10.94 1.20 -16.01
N LEU A 231 11.32 0.00 -15.57
CA LEU A 231 10.46 -0.95 -14.88
C LEU A 231 10.42 -0.75 -13.35
N PHE A 232 11.20 0.19 -12.81
CA PHE A 232 11.18 0.47 -11.37
C PHE A 232 9.85 1.06 -10.95
N ASN A 233 9.32 0.52 -9.88
CA ASN A 233 8.05 0.88 -9.28
C ASN A 233 8.29 1.40 -7.87
N GLN A 234 8.46 2.72 -7.76
CA GLN A 234 8.75 3.41 -6.50
C GLN A 234 7.48 3.65 -5.70
N TYR A 235 7.48 3.22 -4.47
CA TYR A 235 6.42 3.47 -3.50
C TYR A 235 6.68 4.73 -2.70
N GLY A 236 5.63 5.52 -2.51
CA GLY A 236 5.62 6.70 -1.66
C GLY A 236 4.56 6.63 -0.58
N VAL A 237 4.84 7.26 0.54
CA VAL A 237 3.88 7.45 1.63
C VAL A 237 3.74 8.93 1.95
N MET A 238 2.50 9.35 2.27
CA MET A 238 2.16 10.73 2.55
C MET A 238 1.16 10.80 3.70
N VAL A 239 1.36 11.72 4.64
CA VAL A 239 0.33 12.10 5.61
C VAL A 239 -0.65 13.03 4.92
N VAL A 240 -1.94 12.71 4.98
CA VAL A 240 -3.00 13.58 4.45
C VAL A 240 -3.04 14.88 5.25
N SER A 241 -3.15 16.01 4.56
CA SER A 241 -2.98 17.35 5.12
C SER A 241 -3.92 17.66 6.29
N PRO A 242 -3.42 17.85 7.51
CA PRO A 242 -4.24 18.22 8.65
C PRO A 242 -4.82 19.63 8.50
N ALA A 243 -4.20 20.50 7.72
CA ALA A 243 -4.72 21.83 7.45
C ALA A 243 -6.01 21.80 6.60
N LYS A 244 -6.13 20.82 5.68
CA LYS A 244 -7.35 20.60 4.90
C LYS A 244 -8.37 19.74 5.65
N PHE A 245 -7.90 18.80 6.48
CA PHE A 245 -8.74 17.79 7.13
C PHE A 245 -8.39 17.67 8.62
N PRO A 246 -8.70 18.68 9.47
CA PRO A 246 -8.31 18.69 10.88
C PRO A 246 -8.94 17.57 11.71
N GLN A 247 -10.00 16.92 11.20
CA GLN A 247 -10.65 15.78 11.84
C GLN A 247 -9.89 14.46 11.67
N ARG A 248 -8.85 14.42 10.80
CA ARG A 248 -8.07 13.21 10.55
C ARG A 248 -7.03 12.96 11.65
N ASN A 249 -6.72 11.68 11.86
CA ASN A 249 -5.67 11.29 12.82
C ASN A 249 -4.27 11.53 12.24
N SER A 250 -3.90 12.82 12.12
CA SER A 250 -2.58 13.18 11.59
C SER A 250 -1.43 12.76 12.50
N ALA A 251 -1.65 12.68 13.81
CA ALA A 251 -0.63 12.23 14.77
C ALA A 251 -0.31 10.74 14.58
N GLY A 252 -1.33 9.88 14.47
CA GLY A 252 -1.14 8.46 14.16
C GLY A 252 -0.55 8.24 12.78
N ALA A 253 -0.98 9.03 11.79
CA ALA A 253 -0.43 8.99 10.43
C ALA A 253 1.06 9.36 10.41
N GLN A 254 1.45 10.38 11.18
CA GLN A 254 2.86 10.80 11.30
C GLN A 254 3.70 9.69 11.95
N LYS A 255 3.21 9.05 13.03
CA LYS A 255 3.88 7.88 13.63
C LYS A 255 4.08 6.75 12.62
N PHE A 256 3.08 6.52 11.74
CA PHE A 256 3.20 5.50 10.69
C PHE A 256 4.32 5.83 9.70
N VAL A 257 4.34 7.06 9.18
CA VAL A 257 5.36 7.49 8.24
C VAL A 257 6.76 7.43 8.87
N GLU A 258 6.93 7.96 10.09
CA GLU A 258 8.20 7.96 10.81
C GLU A 258 8.71 6.54 11.08
N TRP A 259 7.82 5.64 11.51
CA TRP A 259 8.18 4.24 11.70
C TRP A 259 8.58 3.59 10.38
N LEU A 260 7.81 3.83 9.30
CA LEU A 260 8.03 3.21 8.00
C LEU A 260 9.40 3.57 7.40
N ILE A 261 9.83 4.83 7.56
CA ILE A 261 11.14 5.30 7.09
C ILE A 261 12.28 5.04 8.08
N SER A 262 11.98 4.59 9.31
CA SER A 262 12.98 4.24 10.32
C SER A 262 13.72 2.94 9.96
N PRO A 263 14.88 2.67 10.60
CA PRO A 263 15.59 1.40 10.44
C PRO A 263 14.69 0.18 10.71
N ALA A 264 13.77 0.25 11.69
CA ALA A 264 12.86 -0.84 12.03
C ALA A 264 11.83 -1.11 10.92
N GLY A 265 11.17 -0.07 10.40
CA GLY A 265 10.23 -0.19 9.29
C GLY A 265 10.91 -0.66 8.00
N GLN A 266 12.08 -0.12 7.70
CA GLN A 266 12.87 -0.53 6.53
C GLN A 266 13.35 -2.00 6.65
N ALA A 267 13.73 -2.46 7.84
CA ALA A 267 14.04 -3.87 8.09
C ALA A 267 12.80 -4.78 7.94
N ALA A 268 11.62 -4.33 8.39
CA ALA A 268 10.38 -5.06 8.21
C ALA A 268 10.06 -5.24 6.71
N ILE A 269 10.23 -4.20 5.90
CA ILE A 269 10.08 -4.29 4.43
C ILE A 269 11.11 -5.27 3.84
N ALA A 270 12.39 -5.15 4.21
CA ALA A 270 13.48 -5.96 3.68
C ALA A 270 13.35 -7.45 4.00
N SER A 271 12.71 -7.77 5.13
CA SER A 271 12.52 -9.17 5.58
C SER A 271 11.39 -9.87 4.85
N TYR A 272 10.51 -9.13 4.15
CA TYR A 272 9.38 -9.74 3.43
C TYR A 272 9.86 -10.51 2.20
N ARG A 273 9.46 -11.80 2.12
CA ARG A 273 9.86 -12.69 1.04
C ARG A 273 8.69 -13.55 0.56
N ILE A 274 8.67 -13.82 -0.75
CA ILE A 274 7.76 -14.78 -1.36
C ILE A 274 8.61 -15.89 -2.00
N GLY A 275 8.41 -17.13 -1.59
CA GLY A 275 9.21 -18.26 -2.10
C GLY A 275 10.72 -18.10 -1.86
N GLY A 276 11.13 -17.43 -0.77
CA GLY A 276 12.51 -17.13 -0.44
C GLY A 276 13.10 -15.91 -1.15
N GLN A 277 12.38 -15.30 -2.10
CA GLN A 277 12.84 -14.12 -2.84
C GLN A 277 12.36 -12.83 -2.19
N GLN A 278 13.24 -11.84 -2.08
CA GLN A 278 12.89 -10.50 -1.64
C GLN A 278 12.06 -9.81 -2.72
N LEU A 279 10.93 -9.22 -2.30
CA LEU A 279 10.00 -8.61 -3.22
C LEU A 279 10.07 -7.09 -3.21
N PHE A 280 10.25 -6.49 -2.04
CA PHE A 280 10.36 -5.06 -1.86
C PHE A 280 11.74 -4.69 -1.36
N PHE A 281 12.31 -3.67 -1.94
CA PHE A 281 13.66 -3.17 -1.63
C PHE A 281 13.52 -1.82 -0.92
N PRO A 282 13.80 -1.75 0.37
CA PRO A 282 13.71 -0.51 1.13
C PRO A 282 14.72 0.51 0.60
N ASN A 283 14.28 1.77 0.49
CA ASN A 283 15.12 2.87 0.02
C ASN A 283 14.68 4.23 0.60
N ALA A 284 14.06 4.22 1.77
CA ALA A 284 13.80 5.47 2.48
C ALA A 284 15.12 6.17 2.78
N ASN A 285 15.14 7.47 2.53
CA ASN A 285 16.21 8.36 2.93
C ASN A 285 15.58 9.32 3.97
N PRO A 286 15.78 9.07 5.30
CA PRO A 286 15.16 9.83 6.38
C PRO A 286 15.56 11.30 6.41
#